data_b6af57766b5729c6adb971f8ff5622c0
#
_entry.id   b6af57766b5729c6adb971f8ff5622c0
#
_cell.length_a   1.000
_cell.length_b   1.000
_cell.length_c   1.000
_cell.angle_alpha   90.00
_cell.angle_beta   90.00
_cell.angle_gamma   90.00
#
_symmetry.space_group_name_H-M   'P 1'
#
loop_
_entity.id
_entity.type
_entity.pdbx_description
1 polymer ?
#
loop_
_entity_poly.entity_id
_entity_poly.type
_entity_poly.pdbx_seq_one_letter_code
_entity_poly.pdbx_strand_id
1 'polypeptide(L)'
;GEFKLYRMPSDKRRSFYQPLLPKLRDRIERNLAGLKRFSETVSPATGVKIRGFNTVHTNGRRHFPSFPCADIVVTSPPYGDSGTTVAYGQFSWLSNVWLGLDDRAPGALDREMMGGRKASLERFGCTAMDDAIAKVAQADQKRADEVMHFYDEYLRSIRNVASAVVEGGHSCFVVGNRIVKGVQLPTDAFTAWAFEQCGFTHVVTYIRDIPNKRMPSKNSPSNVTGETAPTM
;
A
#
# COMPACT_ATOMS: atom_id res chain seq x y z
N GLY A 1 -17.15 5.00 -1.13
CA GLY A 1 -17.65 3.88 -0.35
C GLY A 1 -16.60 2.79 -0.26
N GLU A 2 -16.44 2.19 0.90
CA GLU A 2 -15.52 1.07 1.06
C GLU A 2 -16.08 -0.18 0.38
N PHE A 3 -15.30 -0.81 -0.47
CA PHE A 3 -15.65 -2.06 -1.14
C PHE A 3 -15.24 -3.28 -0.29
N LYS A 4 -15.67 -3.33 0.95
CA LYS A 4 -15.48 -4.55 1.75
C LYS A 4 -16.50 -5.60 1.36
N LEU A 5 -16.07 -6.85 1.22
CA LEU A 5 -16.98 -7.97 1.13
C LEU A 5 -17.77 -8.05 2.44
N TYR A 6 -19.02 -7.69 2.37
CA TYR A 6 -19.91 -7.72 3.51
C TYR A 6 -20.75 -9.00 3.48
N ARG A 7 -20.62 -9.83 4.51
CA ARG A 7 -21.49 -10.99 4.68
C ARG A 7 -22.84 -10.52 5.17
N MET A 8 -23.79 -10.43 4.27
CA MET A 8 -25.14 -10.01 4.58
C MET A 8 -25.88 -11.08 5.41
N PRO A 9 -26.56 -10.70 6.49
CA PRO A 9 -27.46 -11.59 7.24
C PRO A 9 -28.53 -12.19 6.34
N SER A 10 -28.97 -13.40 6.65
CA SER A 10 -29.89 -14.18 5.81
C SER A 10 -31.25 -13.52 5.62
N ASP A 11 -31.75 -12.81 6.63
CA ASP A 11 -32.99 -12.03 6.61
C ASP A 11 -32.93 -10.87 5.61
N LYS A 12 -31.81 -10.16 5.59
CA LYS A 12 -31.58 -9.04 4.63
C LYS A 12 -31.29 -9.51 3.22
N ARG A 13 -30.72 -10.71 3.05
CA ARG A 13 -30.41 -11.25 1.71
C ARG A 13 -31.64 -11.44 0.84
N ARG A 14 -32.77 -11.85 1.45
CA ARG A 14 -34.01 -12.12 0.70
C ARG A 14 -34.65 -10.87 0.11
N SER A 15 -34.47 -9.73 0.76
CA SER A 15 -34.99 -8.42 0.31
C SER A 15 -33.93 -7.57 -0.39
N PHE A 16 -32.70 -8.06 -0.51
CA PHE A 16 -31.61 -7.29 -1.13
C PHE A 16 -31.74 -7.28 -2.65
N TYR A 17 -32.12 -6.15 -3.15
CA TYR A 17 -32.14 -5.87 -4.58
C TYR A 17 -31.20 -4.71 -4.90
N GLN A 18 -30.33 -4.89 -5.89
CA GLN A 18 -29.50 -3.83 -6.44
C GLN A 18 -29.71 -3.78 -7.95
N PRO A 19 -30.17 -2.65 -8.50
CA PRO A 19 -30.33 -2.49 -9.93
C PRO A 19 -28.95 -2.38 -10.61
N LEU A 20 -28.36 -3.52 -10.94
CA LEU A 20 -26.97 -3.61 -11.43
C LEU A 20 -26.78 -2.82 -12.73
N LEU A 21 -27.65 -3.07 -13.72
CA LEU A 21 -27.52 -2.44 -15.05
C LEU A 21 -27.65 -0.90 -15.01
N PRO A 22 -28.65 -0.30 -14.33
CA PRO A 22 -28.70 1.14 -14.15
C PRO A 22 -27.45 1.72 -13.48
N LYS A 23 -26.96 1.07 -12.43
CA LYS A 23 -25.73 1.51 -11.75
C LYS A 23 -24.49 1.40 -12.63
N LEU A 24 -24.39 0.33 -13.41
CA LEU A 24 -23.29 0.16 -14.36
C LEU A 24 -23.32 1.26 -15.43
N ARG A 25 -24.49 1.52 -16.01
CA ARG A 25 -24.69 2.60 -16.98
C ARG A 25 -24.25 3.95 -16.42
N ASP A 26 -24.75 4.33 -15.25
CA ASP A 26 -24.40 5.58 -14.57
C ASP A 26 -22.88 5.71 -14.34
N ARG A 27 -22.20 4.60 -14.00
CA ARG A 27 -20.74 4.59 -13.85
C ARG A 27 -20.02 4.77 -15.18
N ILE A 28 -20.48 4.09 -16.22
CA ILE A 28 -19.91 4.21 -17.58
C ILE A 28 -20.08 5.64 -18.09
N GLU A 29 -21.27 6.22 -17.99
CA GLU A 29 -21.55 7.59 -18.43
C GLU A 29 -20.67 8.61 -17.71
N ARG A 30 -20.51 8.49 -16.39
CA ARG A 30 -19.59 9.35 -15.61
C ARG A 30 -18.14 9.20 -16.05
N ASN A 31 -17.69 7.98 -16.29
CA ASN A 31 -16.31 7.73 -16.73
C ASN A 31 -16.08 8.27 -18.13
N LEU A 32 -17.03 8.09 -19.05
CA LEU A 32 -16.95 8.66 -20.40
C LEU A 32 -16.91 10.19 -20.37
N ALA A 33 -17.75 10.82 -19.56
CA ALA A 33 -17.71 12.28 -19.38
C ALA A 33 -16.37 12.76 -18.77
N GLY A 34 -15.80 11.98 -17.87
CA GLY A 34 -14.46 12.23 -17.30
C GLY A 34 -13.36 12.11 -18.36
N LEU A 35 -13.37 11.05 -19.14
CA LEU A 35 -12.41 10.82 -20.23
C LEU A 35 -12.50 11.91 -21.30
N LYS A 36 -13.70 12.34 -21.67
CA LYS A 36 -13.91 13.43 -22.62
C LYS A 36 -13.25 14.72 -22.13
N ARG A 37 -13.54 15.13 -20.88
CA ARG A 37 -12.90 16.31 -20.28
C ARG A 37 -11.38 16.19 -20.21
N PHE A 38 -10.87 15.02 -19.86
CA PHE A 38 -9.43 14.74 -19.84
C PHE A 38 -8.81 14.89 -21.23
N SER A 39 -9.44 14.28 -22.27
CA SER A 39 -8.95 14.37 -23.66
C SER A 39 -8.97 15.79 -24.23
N GLU A 40 -9.89 16.65 -23.76
CA GLU A 40 -9.97 18.06 -24.13
C GLU A 40 -8.84 18.90 -23.48
N THR A 41 -8.32 18.43 -22.34
CA THR A 41 -7.28 19.14 -21.57
C THR A 41 -5.85 18.69 -21.96
N VAL A 42 -5.69 17.44 -22.37
CA VAL A 42 -4.39 16.86 -22.70
C VAL A 42 -4.10 17.01 -24.20
N SER A 43 -2.93 17.55 -24.54
CA SER A 43 -2.51 17.65 -25.94
C SER A 43 -2.39 16.28 -26.60
N PRO A 44 -2.98 16.05 -27.79
CA PRO A 44 -2.89 14.78 -28.52
C PRO A 44 -1.47 14.36 -28.88
N ALA A 45 -0.51 15.29 -28.88
CA ALA A 45 0.87 15.04 -29.24
C ALA A 45 1.68 14.34 -28.15
N THR A 46 1.16 14.26 -26.93
CA THR A 46 1.89 13.66 -25.81
C THR A 46 1.47 12.18 -25.69
N GLY A 47 2.25 11.30 -26.27
CA GLY A 47 2.06 9.85 -26.09
C GLY A 47 2.33 9.45 -24.65
N VAL A 48 1.30 8.92 -23.95
CA VAL A 48 1.46 8.35 -22.59
C VAL A 48 1.69 6.85 -22.72
N LYS A 49 2.83 6.37 -22.22
CA LYS A 49 3.11 4.94 -22.09
C LYS A 49 2.94 4.52 -20.64
N ILE A 50 1.98 3.62 -20.39
CA ILE A 50 1.78 3.05 -19.04
C ILE A 50 2.48 1.69 -18.98
N ARG A 51 3.32 1.51 -17.97
CA ARG A 51 4.00 0.25 -17.70
C ARG A 51 3.79 -0.12 -16.24
N GLY A 52 3.52 -1.39 -15.98
CA GLY A 52 3.40 -1.94 -14.63
C GLY A 52 4.62 -2.77 -14.28
N PHE A 53 5.17 -2.54 -13.10
CA PHE A 53 6.32 -3.27 -12.57
C PHE A 53 6.03 -3.74 -11.15
N ASN A 54 6.68 -4.85 -10.76
CA ASN A 54 6.77 -5.23 -9.35
C ASN A 54 8.06 -4.63 -8.78
N THR A 55 7.94 -3.70 -7.85
CA THR A 55 9.10 -3.01 -7.26
C THR A 55 9.81 -3.83 -6.18
N VAL A 56 9.18 -4.89 -5.66
CA VAL A 56 9.75 -5.74 -4.61
C VAL A 56 10.47 -6.96 -5.21
N HIS A 57 9.84 -7.58 -6.21
CA HIS A 57 10.31 -8.82 -6.82
C HIS A 57 10.61 -8.62 -8.30
N THR A 58 11.90 -8.50 -8.62
CA THR A 58 12.37 -8.25 -9.99
C THR A 58 12.42 -9.50 -10.87
N ASN A 59 12.22 -10.70 -10.29
CA ASN A 59 12.36 -12.00 -10.99
C ASN A 59 11.12 -12.42 -11.80
N GLY A 60 10.13 -11.53 -11.98
CA GLY A 60 8.93 -11.81 -12.76
C GLY A 60 9.06 -11.47 -14.24
N ARG A 61 8.05 -11.84 -15.04
CA ARG A 61 7.97 -11.55 -16.49
C ARG A 61 7.97 -10.05 -16.84
N ARG A 62 7.86 -9.16 -15.85
CA ARG A 62 7.96 -7.70 -15.99
C ARG A 62 9.14 -7.23 -15.17
N HIS A 63 10.30 -7.17 -15.80
CA HIS A 63 11.51 -6.66 -15.17
C HIS A 63 11.34 -5.18 -14.86
N PHE A 64 11.72 -4.80 -13.65
CA PHE A 64 11.94 -3.40 -13.30
C PHE A 64 13.09 -2.88 -14.20
N PRO A 65 13.05 -1.61 -14.64
CA PRO A 65 14.14 -1.06 -15.46
C PRO A 65 15.50 -1.27 -14.79
N SER A 66 16.45 -1.81 -15.53
CA SER A 66 17.82 -2.04 -15.06
C SER A 66 18.73 -0.83 -15.28
N PHE A 67 18.17 0.28 -15.75
CA PHE A 67 18.90 1.52 -16.03
C PHE A 67 18.07 2.73 -15.55
N PRO A 68 18.73 3.84 -15.16
CA PRO A 68 18.06 5.07 -14.78
C PRO A 68 17.18 5.59 -15.92
N CYS A 69 15.90 5.85 -15.64
CA CYS A 69 14.93 6.24 -16.66
C CYS A 69 13.85 7.21 -16.17
N ALA A 70 13.93 7.64 -14.91
CA ALA A 70 12.95 8.53 -14.30
C ALA A 70 13.64 9.79 -13.74
N ASP A 71 13.21 10.95 -14.19
CA ASP A 71 13.65 12.24 -13.63
C ASP A 71 12.99 12.51 -12.28
N ILE A 72 11.75 12.01 -12.10
CA ILE A 72 10.99 12.16 -10.87
C ILE A 72 10.15 10.93 -10.57
N VAL A 73 10.14 10.56 -9.30
CA VAL A 73 9.20 9.57 -8.73
C VAL A 73 8.29 10.27 -7.73
N VAL A 74 6.98 10.13 -7.92
CA VAL A 74 5.96 10.60 -6.97
C VAL A 74 5.05 9.44 -6.62
N THR A 75 5.02 9.02 -5.37
CA THR A 75 4.26 7.85 -4.96
C THR A 75 3.81 7.91 -3.51
N SER A 76 2.82 7.06 -3.20
CA SER A 76 2.38 6.76 -1.85
C SER A 76 2.46 5.23 -1.67
N PRO A 77 3.54 4.70 -1.08
CA PRO A 77 3.66 3.27 -0.83
C PRO A 77 2.61 2.81 0.18
N PRO A 78 2.33 1.51 0.29
CA PRO A 78 1.51 1.00 1.38
C PRO A 78 2.06 1.42 2.74
N TYR A 79 1.18 1.83 3.66
CA TYR A 79 1.57 2.17 5.03
C TYR A 79 1.49 0.89 5.86
N GLY A 80 2.54 0.10 5.82
CA GLY A 80 2.52 -1.24 6.33
C GLY A 80 3.10 -1.43 7.70
N ASP A 81 2.53 -2.41 8.37
CA ASP A 81 2.97 -2.89 9.67
C ASP A 81 2.66 -4.38 9.84
N SER A 82 2.19 -5.04 8.79
CA SER A 82 1.72 -6.42 8.86
C SER A 82 1.75 -7.11 7.49
N GLY A 83 1.53 -8.41 7.47
CA GLY A 83 1.47 -9.22 6.26
C GLY A 83 0.49 -8.74 5.19
N THR A 84 -0.47 -7.87 5.53
CA THR A 84 -1.30 -7.15 4.57
C THR A 84 -1.70 -5.80 5.15
N THR A 85 -1.17 -4.73 4.57
CA THR A 85 -1.56 -3.37 4.97
C THR A 85 -2.98 -3.02 4.52
N VAL A 86 -3.33 -3.48 3.33
CA VAL A 86 -4.66 -3.38 2.75
C VAL A 86 -4.96 -4.73 2.10
N ALA A 87 -6.08 -5.33 2.48
CA ALA A 87 -6.52 -6.59 1.90
C ALA A 87 -7.05 -6.38 0.47
N TYR A 88 -6.17 -6.04 -0.45
CA TYR A 88 -6.51 -5.77 -1.86
C TYR A 88 -7.21 -6.97 -2.52
N GLY A 89 -6.85 -8.19 -2.15
CA GLY A 89 -7.49 -9.40 -2.63
C GLY A 89 -9.00 -9.41 -2.40
N GLN A 90 -9.48 -8.90 -1.26
CA GLN A 90 -10.91 -8.79 -0.99
C GLN A 90 -11.63 -7.83 -1.94
N PHE A 91 -10.96 -6.76 -2.37
CA PHE A 91 -11.56 -5.74 -3.23
C PHE A 91 -11.51 -6.11 -4.70
N SER A 92 -10.47 -6.79 -5.14
CA SER A 92 -10.23 -7.13 -6.55
C SER A 92 -10.75 -8.51 -6.94
N TRP A 93 -10.99 -9.40 -5.98
CA TRP A 93 -11.32 -10.81 -6.26
C TRP A 93 -12.46 -11.01 -7.25
N LEU A 94 -13.62 -10.43 -6.98
CA LEU A 94 -14.77 -10.60 -7.88
C LEU A 94 -14.50 -10.06 -9.29
N SER A 95 -13.80 -8.91 -9.38
CA SER A 95 -13.42 -8.35 -10.67
C SER A 95 -12.44 -9.25 -11.41
N ASN A 96 -11.45 -9.82 -10.71
CA ASN A 96 -10.47 -10.73 -11.29
C ASN A 96 -11.11 -12.02 -11.78
N VAL A 97 -12.03 -12.62 -10.99
CA VAL A 97 -12.80 -13.81 -11.40
C VAL A 97 -13.65 -13.51 -12.63
N TRP A 98 -14.37 -12.40 -12.64
CA TRP A 98 -15.22 -12.01 -13.77
C TRP A 98 -14.43 -11.73 -15.05
N LEU A 99 -13.22 -11.21 -14.93
CA LEU A 99 -12.35 -10.91 -16.07
C LEU A 99 -11.47 -12.11 -16.47
N GLY A 100 -11.58 -13.25 -15.78
CA GLY A 100 -10.73 -14.42 -16.01
C GLY A 100 -9.24 -14.18 -15.74
N LEU A 101 -8.92 -13.21 -14.87
CA LEU A 101 -7.54 -12.83 -14.57
C LEU A 101 -6.94 -13.69 -13.43
N ASP A 102 -7.70 -13.93 -12.38
CA ASP A 102 -7.27 -14.67 -11.19
C ASP A 102 -8.50 -15.15 -10.40
N ASP A 103 -8.59 -16.44 -10.14
CA ASP A 103 -9.66 -17.09 -9.38
C ASP A 103 -9.23 -17.49 -7.96
N ARG A 104 -7.98 -17.24 -7.61
CA ARG A 104 -7.44 -17.59 -6.29
C ARG A 104 -8.19 -16.86 -5.18
N ALA A 105 -8.28 -17.51 -4.01
CA ALA A 105 -8.89 -16.91 -2.85
C ALA A 105 -8.21 -15.57 -2.46
N PRO A 106 -8.97 -14.58 -1.97
CA PRO A 106 -8.44 -13.26 -1.62
C PRO A 106 -7.18 -13.28 -0.77
N GLY A 107 -7.13 -14.15 0.25
CA GLY A 107 -5.97 -14.26 1.11
C GLY A 107 -4.71 -14.86 0.45
N ALA A 108 -4.84 -15.54 -0.70
CA ALA A 108 -3.67 -15.99 -1.47
C ALA A 108 -3.02 -14.80 -2.19
N LEU A 109 -3.85 -13.95 -2.79
CA LEU A 109 -3.39 -12.73 -3.44
C LEU A 109 -2.74 -11.76 -2.42
N ASP A 110 -3.38 -11.60 -1.26
CA ASP A 110 -2.87 -10.72 -0.21
C ASP A 110 -1.49 -11.15 0.31
N ARG A 111 -1.22 -12.47 0.36
CA ARG A 111 0.10 -13.00 0.76
C ARG A 111 1.22 -12.70 -0.25
N GLU A 112 0.89 -12.35 -1.47
CA GLU A 112 1.86 -11.90 -2.49
C GLU A 112 2.14 -10.40 -2.43
N MET A 113 1.35 -9.67 -1.64
CA MET A 113 1.58 -8.24 -1.42
C MET A 113 2.73 -7.99 -0.46
N MET A 114 3.19 -6.74 -0.40
CA MET A 114 4.28 -6.30 0.48
C MET A 114 4.00 -6.67 1.94
N GLY A 115 4.98 -7.29 2.58
CA GLY A 115 4.89 -7.82 3.94
C GLY A 115 4.38 -9.27 4.03
N GLY A 116 4.03 -9.89 2.91
CA GLY A 116 3.54 -11.27 2.87
C GLY A 116 4.64 -12.33 2.97
N ARG A 117 5.91 -11.97 2.81
CA ARG A 117 7.06 -12.88 2.87
C ARG A 117 7.89 -12.66 4.11
N LYS A 118 8.52 -13.72 4.60
CA LYS A 118 9.42 -13.66 5.74
C LYS A 118 10.63 -12.76 5.42
N ALA A 119 10.99 -11.89 6.37
CA ALA A 119 12.16 -11.04 6.26
C ALA A 119 13.45 -11.87 6.12
N SER A 120 14.39 -11.32 5.37
CA SER A 120 15.73 -11.87 5.23
C SER A 120 16.74 -11.23 6.19
N LEU A 121 16.38 -10.09 6.76
CA LEU A 121 17.20 -9.30 7.66
C LEU A 121 16.70 -9.45 9.11
N GLU A 122 17.62 -9.43 10.07
CA GLU A 122 17.32 -9.36 11.49
C GLU A 122 17.30 -7.90 11.99
N ARG A 123 18.02 -7.01 11.31
CA ARG A 123 18.10 -5.57 11.59
C ARG A 123 18.33 -4.80 10.30
N PHE A 124 17.86 -3.56 10.25
CA PHE A 124 18.05 -2.68 9.11
C PHE A 124 19.34 -1.86 9.16
N GLY A 125 19.79 -1.50 10.38
CA GLY A 125 20.82 -0.50 10.61
C GLY A 125 20.27 0.94 10.67
N CYS A 126 18.94 1.09 10.60
CA CYS A 126 18.24 2.34 10.88
C CYS A 126 17.86 2.37 12.36
N THR A 127 18.64 3.05 13.20
CA THR A 127 18.46 3.04 14.66
C THR A 127 17.03 3.33 15.08
N ALA A 128 16.41 4.37 14.51
CA ALA A 128 15.04 4.74 14.86
C ALA A 128 14.02 3.62 14.59
N MET A 129 14.16 2.90 13.47
CA MET A 129 13.28 1.79 13.13
C MET A 129 13.59 0.54 13.93
N ASP A 130 14.86 0.20 14.07
CA ASP A 130 15.31 -0.97 14.84
C ASP A 130 14.88 -0.87 16.31
N ASP A 131 14.99 0.32 16.93
CA ASP A 131 14.51 0.58 18.30
C ASP A 131 12.98 0.48 18.41
N ALA A 132 12.25 0.98 17.41
CA ALA A 132 10.81 0.87 17.38
C ALA A 132 10.37 -0.60 17.28
N ILE A 133 10.99 -1.39 16.42
CA ILE A 133 10.72 -2.83 16.29
C ILE A 133 11.05 -3.57 17.59
N ALA A 134 12.17 -3.26 18.22
CA ALA A 134 12.54 -3.86 19.51
C ALA A 134 11.52 -3.57 20.61
N LYS A 135 10.95 -2.35 20.66
CA LYS A 135 9.86 -2.00 21.59
C LYS A 135 8.57 -2.77 21.27
N VAL A 136 8.23 -2.94 20.00
CA VAL A 136 7.08 -3.77 19.61
C VAL A 136 7.29 -5.22 20.01
N ALA A 137 8.50 -5.76 19.84
CA ALA A 137 8.85 -7.15 20.20
C ALA A 137 8.68 -7.44 21.70
N GLN A 138 8.96 -6.47 22.56
CA GLN A 138 8.74 -6.60 24.02
C GLN A 138 7.24 -6.81 24.35
N ALA A 139 6.34 -6.24 23.56
CA ALA A 139 4.90 -6.37 23.76
C ALA A 139 4.31 -7.57 22.98
N ASP A 140 4.83 -7.84 21.78
CA ASP A 140 4.31 -8.88 20.88
C ASP A 140 5.33 -9.21 19.79
N GLN A 141 6.09 -10.29 19.98
CA GLN A 141 7.12 -10.73 19.04
C GLN A 141 6.56 -11.01 17.64
N LYS A 142 5.38 -11.65 17.55
CA LYS A 142 4.76 -11.93 16.25
C LYS A 142 4.46 -10.65 15.48
N ARG A 143 4.00 -9.60 16.15
CA ARG A 143 3.76 -8.29 15.51
C ARG A 143 5.05 -7.61 15.09
N ALA A 144 6.12 -7.75 15.86
CA ALA A 144 7.44 -7.26 15.47
C ALA A 144 7.95 -7.97 14.21
N ASP A 145 7.77 -9.29 14.12
CA ASP A 145 8.14 -10.07 12.93
C ASP A 145 7.36 -9.61 11.69
N GLU A 146 6.06 -9.35 11.82
CA GLU A 146 5.23 -8.83 10.73
C GLU A 146 5.68 -7.45 10.27
N VAL A 147 6.06 -6.56 11.20
CA VAL A 147 6.66 -5.25 10.90
C VAL A 147 7.97 -5.43 10.15
N MET A 148 8.84 -6.32 10.63
CA MET A 148 10.11 -6.62 9.99
C MET A 148 9.92 -7.13 8.55
N HIS A 149 8.97 -8.05 8.33
CA HIS A 149 8.66 -8.57 6.99
C HIS A 149 8.26 -7.46 6.03
N PHE A 150 7.42 -6.54 6.48
CA PHE A 150 6.98 -5.42 5.67
C PHE A 150 8.14 -4.49 5.30
N TYR A 151 8.93 -4.07 6.27
CA TYR A 151 10.01 -3.11 6.04
C TYR A 151 11.19 -3.69 5.27
N ASP A 152 11.44 -5.01 5.35
CA ASP A 152 12.43 -5.69 4.51
C ASP A 152 12.04 -5.62 3.02
N GLU A 153 10.78 -5.91 2.69
CA GLU A 153 10.29 -5.79 1.32
C GLU A 153 10.19 -4.31 0.87
N TYR A 154 9.84 -3.40 1.77
CA TYR A 154 9.82 -1.98 1.49
C TYR A 154 11.21 -1.44 1.18
N LEU A 155 12.23 -1.84 1.93
CA LEU A 155 13.62 -1.49 1.65
C LEU A 155 14.07 -1.97 0.26
N ARG A 156 13.71 -3.20 -0.12
CA ARG A 156 13.99 -3.71 -1.48
C ARG A 156 13.29 -2.88 -2.55
N SER A 157 12.03 -2.52 -2.32
CA SER A 157 11.28 -1.65 -3.23
C SER A 157 11.96 -0.30 -3.40
N ILE A 158 12.41 0.34 -2.30
CA ILE A 158 13.13 1.61 -2.35
C ILE A 158 14.42 1.46 -3.16
N ARG A 159 15.23 0.42 -2.92
CA ARG A 159 16.47 0.17 -3.67
C ARG A 159 16.22 0.04 -5.18
N ASN A 160 15.17 -0.69 -5.56
CA ASN A 160 14.80 -0.84 -6.96
C ASN A 160 14.31 0.48 -7.56
N VAL A 161 13.49 1.24 -6.85
CA VAL A 161 13.04 2.58 -7.30
C VAL A 161 14.22 3.53 -7.42
N ALA A 162 15.12 3.55 -6.44
CA ALA A 162 16.32 4.40 -6.47
C ALA A 162 17.19 4.12 -7.69
N SER A 163 17.36 2.85 -8.07
CA SER A 163 18.15 2.48 -9.26
C SER A 163 17.55 2.94 -10.60
N ALA A 164 16.26 3.28 -10.60
CA ALA A 164 15.57 3.77 -11.80
C ALA A 164 15.59 5.30 -11.93
N VAL A 165 15.98 6.03 -10.89
CA VAL A 165 16.04 7.49 -10.91
C VAL A 165 17.38 7.92 -11.50
N VAL A 166 17.36 8.89 -12.42
CA VAL A 166 18.57 9.47 -13.01
C VAL A 166 19.35 10.29 -11.98
N GLU A 167 20.63 10.50 -12.22
CA GLU A 167 21.43 11.45 -11.43
C GLU A 167 20.79 12.84 -11.47
N GLY A 168 20.68 13.49 -10.30
CA GLY A 168 19.97 14.78 -10.16
C GLY A 168 18.45 14.67 -10.17
N GLY A 169 17.89 13.48 -10.32
CA GLY A 169 16.46 13.23 -10.26
C GLY A 169 15.91 13.26 -8.82
N HIS A 170 14.58 13.27 -8.68
CA HIS A 170 13.90 13.46 -7.41
C HIS A 170 12.95 12.30 -7.06
N SER A 171 12.88 11.98 -5.77
CA SER A 171 11.92 11.00 -5.24
C SER A 171 11.05 11.64 -4.15
N CYS A 172 9.74 11.73 -4.42
CA CYS A 172 8.73 12.30 -3.52
C CYS A 172 7.83 11.18 -3.00
N PHE A 173 7.92 10.88 -1.71
CA PHE A 173 7.16 9.80 -1.07
C PHE A 173 6.17 10.36 -0.06
N VAL A 174 4.89 10.01 -0.22
CA VAL A 174 3.85 10.32 0.78
C VAL A 174 3.69 9.10 1.67
N VAL A 175 4.11 9.21 2.91
CA VAL A 175 4.10 8.12 3.89
C VAL A 175 3.28 8.48 5.13
N GLY A 176 2.92 7.49 5.92
CA GLY A 176 2.26 7.67 7.21
C GLY A 176 2.93 6.83 8.28
N ASN A 177 3.25 7.46 9.41
CA ASN A 177 3.78 6.76 10.57
C ASN A 177 2.66 6.03 11.29
N ARG A 178 2.73 4.71 11.32
CA ARG A 178 1.72 3.87 11.98
C ARG A 178 2.07 3.59 13.43
N ILE A 179 1.05 3.31 14.22
CA ILE A 179 1.22 2.89 15.61
C ILE A 179 0.94 1.39 15.69
N VAL A 180 1.91 0.63 16.22
CA VAL A 180 1.81 -0.82 16.44
C VAL A 180 2.07 -1.10 17.91
N LYS A 181 1.11 -1.70 18.62
CA LYS A 181 1.22 -1.97 20.06
C LYS A 181 1.63 -0.75 20.89
N GLY A 182 1.10 0.44 20.55
CA GLY A 182 1.43 1.71 21.21
C GLY A 182 2.76 2.35 20.79
N VAL A 183 3.52 1.72 19.89
CA VAL A 183 4.79 2.23 19.37
C VAL A 183 4.58 2.85 17.99
N GLN A 184 4.95 4.09 17.82
CA GLN A 184 4.95 4.74 16.51
C GLN A 184 6.15 4.27 15.68
N LEU A 185 5.87 3.73 14.48
CA LEU A 185 6.89 3.33 13.52
C LEU A 185 7.33 4.56 12.72
N PRO A 186 8.62 4.91 12.70
CA PRO A 186 9.13 6.09 12.00
C PRO A 186 9.32 5.81 10.49
N THR A 187 8.21 5.64 9.77
CA THR A 187 8.23 5.30 8.33
C THR A 187 8.88 6.39 7.50
N ASP A 188 8.67 7.65 7.87
CA ASP A 188 9.28 8.83 7.23
C ASP A 188 10.81 8.80 7.37
N ALA A 189 11.32 8.66 8.59
CA ALA A 189 12.75 8.57 8.85
C ALA A 189 13.38 7.34 8.18
N PHE A 190 12.69 6.19 8.22
CA PHE A 190 13.15 4.98 7.53
C PHE A 190 13.22 5.16 6.01
N THR A 191 12.24 5.83 5.42
CA THR A 191 12.22 6.11 3.97
C THR A 191 13.40 7.01 3.58
N ALA A 192 13.64 8.09 4.32
CA ALA A 192 14.78 8.96 4.10
C ALA A 192 16.10 8.20 4.21
N TRP A 193 16.30 7.48 5.32
CA TRP A 193 17.49 6.66 5.54
C TRP A 193 17.70 5.64 4.40
N ALA A 194 16.66 4.94 3.95
CA ALA A 194 16.76 3.93 2.90
C ALA A 194 17.21 4.52 1.56
N PHE A 195 16.74 5.73 1.21
CA PHE A 195 17.21 6.44 0.03
C PHE A 195 18.63 6.95 0.18
N GLU A 196 19.03 7.41 1.36
CA GLU A 196 20.41 7.82 1.65
C GLU A 196 21.39 6.66 1.48
N GLN A 197 21.00 5.43 1.85
CA GLN A 197 21.80 4.21 1.57
C GLN A 197 21.95 3.92 0.07
N CYS A 198 21.13 4.55 -0.78
CA CYS A 198 21.21 4.46 -2.24
C CYS A 198 21.88 5.67 -2.90
N GLY A 199 22.51 6.55 -2.12
CA GLY A 199 23.24 7.74 -2.61
C GLY A 199 22.36 8.97 -2.82
N PHE A 200 21.13 8.98 -2.32
CA PHE A 200 20.28 10.18 -2.32
C PHE A 200 20.59 11.07 -1.12
N THR A 201 20.27 12.35 -1.25
CA THR A 201 20.30 13.32 -0.17
C THR A 201 18.86 13.64 0.23
N HIS A 202 18.54 13.52 1.52
CA HIS A 202 17.26 13.97 2.05
C HIS A 202 17.18 15.51 2.03
N VAL A 203 16.19 16.05 1.33
CA VAL A 203 16.02 17.49 1.15
C VAL A 203 15.08 18.07 2.22
N VAL A 204 13.86 17.50 2.35
CA VAL A 204 12.85 18.03 3.26
C VAL A 204 11.76 17.00 3.54
N THR A 205 11.20 17.03 4.74
CA THR A 205 9.96 16.34 5.11
C THR A 205 8.88 17.37 5.43
N TYR A 206 7.80 17.35 4.66
CA TYR A 206 6.60 18.13 4.94
C TYR A 206 5.63 17.32 5.80
N ILE A 207 5.25 17.85 6.93
CA ILE A 207 4.26 17.25 7.82
C ILE A 207 2.89 17.86 7.51
N ARG A 208 1.91 17.00 7.23
CA ARG A 208 0.53 17.41 6.98
C ARG A 208 -0.40 16.86 8.06
N ASP A 209 -1.02 17.72 8.79
CA ASP A 209 -2.12 17.37 9.68
C ASP A 209 -3.40 17.10 8.88
N ILE A 210 -4.14 16.05 9.27
CA ILE A 210 -5.43 15.71 8.67
C ILE A 210 -6.52 15.83 9.74
N PRO A 211 -6.98 17.05 10.02
CA PRO A 211 -7.84 17.32 11.18
C PRO A 211 -9.21 16.63 11.12
N ASN A 212 -9.67 16.28 9.93
CA ASN A 212 -11.00 15.66 9.73
C ASN A 212 -10.95 14.13 9.55
N LYS A 213 -9.80 13.50 9.77
CA LYS A 213 -9.70 12.05 9.67
C LYS A 213 -10.41 11.41 10.87
N ARG A 214 -11.60 10.87 10.62
CA ARG A 214 -12.31 10.07 11.62
C ARG A 214 -11.64 8.69 11.72
N MET A 215 -10.88 8.49 12.78
CA MET A 215 -10.40 7.15 13.15
C MET A 215 -11.50 6.42 13.90
N PRO A 216 -11.63 5.09 13.78
CA PRO A 216 -12.51 4.32 14.63
C PRO A 216 -12.17 4.60 16.10
N SER A 217 -13.16 4.93 16.92
CA SER A 217 -12.92 5.18 18.35
C SER A 217 -12.52 3.91 19.13
N LYS A 218 -12.73 2.77 18.53
CA LYS A 218 -12.40 1.47 19.10
C LYS A 218 -11.91 0.52 18.01
N ASN A 219 -10.82 -0.17 18.27
CA ASN A 219 -10.30 -1.25 17.44
C ASN A 219 -10.30 -2.56 18.22
N SER A 220 -10.44 -3.70 17.55
CA SER A 220 -10.20 -4.99 18.19
C SER A 220 -8.69 -5.17 18.39
N PRO A 221 -8.19 -5.30 19.62
CA PRO A 221 -6.75 -5.43 19.87
C PRO A 221 -6.20 -6.80 19.45
N SER A 222 -7.06 -7.81 19.35
CA SER A 222 -6.68 -9.22 19.16
C SER A 222 -7.36 -9.88 17.97
N ASN A 223 -8.15 -9.16 17.17
CA ASN A 223 -9.07 -9.72 16.18
C ASN A 223 -10.10 -10.71 16.76
N VAL A 224 -10.27 -10.73 18.05
CA VAL A 224 -11.31 -11.53 18.71
C VAL A 224 -12.63 -10.78 18.63
N THR A 225 -13.67 -11.46 18.18
CA THR A 225 -15.00 -10.88 18.08
C THR A 225 -15.49 -10.42 19.45
N GLY A 226 -15.82 -9.14 19.57
CA GLY A 226 -16.35 -8.54 20.81
C GLY A 226 -15.32 -7.83 21.70
N GLU A 227 -14.02 -7.99 21.44
CA GLU A 227 -12.98 -7.25 22.15
C GLU A 227 -12.59 -5.97 21.41
N THR A 228 -12.68 -4.84 22.07
CA THR A 228 -12.33 -3.54 21.51
C THR A 228 -11.47 -2.74 22.49
N ALA A 229 -10.42 -2.07 21.98
CA ALA A 229 -9.61 -1.13 22.73
C ALA A 229 -9.84 0.31 22.22
N PRO A 230 -9.74 1.34 23.08
CA PRO A 230 -9.77 2.71 22.63
C PRO A 230 -8.61 2.97 21.66
N THR A 231 -8.89 3.75 20.62
CA THR A 231 -7.87 4.25 19.70
C THR A 231 -7.26 5.51 20.33
N MET A 232 -5.96 5.52 20.60
CA MET A 232 -5.23 6.71 20.98
C MET A 232 -4.96 7.59 19.78
#